data_4bee9e6a3db0959c90e807c00f392403
#
_entry.id   4bee9e6a3db0959c90e807c00f392403
#
_cell.length_a   1.000
_cell.length_b   1.000
_cell.length_c   1.000
_cell.angle_alpha   90.00
_cell.angle_beta   90.00
_cell.angle_gamma   90.00
#
_symmetry.space_group_name_H-M   'P 1'
#
loop_
_entity.id
_entity.type
_entity.pdbx_description
1 polymer ?
#
loop_
_entity_poly.entity_id
_entity_poly.type
_entity_poly.pdbx_seq_one_letter_code
_entity_poly.pdbx_strand_id
1 'polypeptide(L)'
;MSLFKQVSIVLSFIFTILFILITAVSFNIIRDSAKKSLYENVQNSVSSISLSITNAGTDASSIKTVLNASFDNGNYEKIVFKDVYENIVYEVKKEKEINQDNTPKWFIELVNINEISAKSTISNGWNILGNIEIYNDRNIFYQQTYSIFKNLVFSLLTSFILLVVILFFLFKYILKPLETIKKQADSVMNNEFILE
;
A
#
# COMPACT_ATOMS: atom_id res chain seq x y z
N MET A 1 7.92 28.00 -32.69
CA MET A 1 8.53 27.03 -31.73
C MET A 1 9.29 26.00 -32.56
N SER A 2 10.49 25.60 -32.14
CA SER A 2 11.19 24.52 -32.86
C SER A 2 10.38 23.21 -32.73
N LEU A 3 10.42 22.40 -33.80
CA LEU A 3 9.74 21.09 -33.84
C LEU A 3 10.12 20.22 -32.63
N PHE A 4 11.37 20.34 -32.16
CA PHE A 4 11.89 19.72 -30.95
C PHE A 4 11.06 20.08 -29.70
N LYS A 5 10.76 21.36 -29.48
CA LYS A 5 9.98 21.79 -28.32
C LYS A 5 8.55 21.24 -28.36
N GLN A 6 7.94 21.22 -29.52
CA GLN A 6 6.56 20.70 -29.69
C GLN A 6 6.51 19.19 -29.37
N VAL A 7 7.40 18.40 -29.97
CA VAL A 7 7.45 16.93 -29.73
C VAL A 7 7.76 16.63 -28.26
N SER A 8 8.71 17.33 -27.65
CA SER A 8 9.09 17.13 -26.26
C SER A 8 7.94 17.45 -25.30
N ILE A 9 7.16 18.51 -25.56
CA ILE A 9 6.00 18.89 -24.73
C ILE A 9 4.90 17.81 -24.84
N VAL A 10 4.56 17.39 -26.06
CA VAL A 10 3.51 16.38 -26.27
C VAL A 10 3.90 15.06 -25.60
N LEU A 11 5.15 14.63 -25.78
CA LEU A 11 5.62 13.40 -25.16
C LEU A 11 5.65 13.47 -23.63
N SER A 12 6.13 14.59 -23.07
CA SER A 12 6.10 14.82 -21.62
C SER A 12 4.66 14.81 -21.08
N PHE A 13 3.71 15.36 -21.80
CA PHE A 13 2.29 15.34 -21.43
C PHE A 13 1.73 13.91 -21.41
N ILE A 14 2.02 13.11 -22.44
CA ILE A 14 1.61 11.70 -22.53
C ILE A 14 2.19 10.92 -21.34
N PHE A 15 3.49 11.07 -21.06
CA PHE A 15 4.11 10.39 -19.92
C PHE A 15 3.56 10.84 -18.57
N THR A 16 3.19 12.11 -18.42
CA THR A 16 2.55 12.59 -17.19
C THR A 16 1.19 11.93 -16.99
N ILE A 17 0.38 11.80 -18.04
CA ILE A 17 -0.91 11.10 -17.96
C ILE A 17 -0.69 9.62 -17.59
N LEU A 18 0.26 8.93 -18.24
CA LEU A 18 0.59 7.54 -17.92
C LEU A 18 1.07 7.39 -16.47
N PHE A 19 1.90 8.31 -15.98
CA PHE A 19 2.34 8.32 -14.60
C PHE A 19 1.16 8.42 -13.60
N ILE A 20 0.23 9.33 -13.86
CA ILE A 20 -0.98 9.49 -13.02
C ILE A 20 -1.83 8.22 -13.04
N LEU A 21 -2.06 7.64 -14.22
CA LEU A 21 -2.83 6.39 -14.37
C LEU A 21 -2.18 5.23 -13.63
N ILE A 22 -0.88 5.02 -13.80
CA ILE A 22 -0.14 3.95 -13.12
C ILE A 22 -0.20 4.16 -11.61
N THR A 23 -0.03 5.39 -11.11
CA THR A 23 -0.12 5.68 -9.68
C THR A 23 -1.51 5.39 -9.13
N ALA A 24 -2.58 5.77 -9.84
CA ALA A 24 -3.96 5.53 -9.44
C ALA A 24 -4.30 4.03 -9.42
N VAL A 25 -3.89 3.28 -10.44
CA VAL A 25 -4.10 1.83 -10.50
C VAL A 25 -3.32 1.13 -9.39
N SER A 26 -2.05 1.49 -9.20
CA SER A 26 -1.19 0.93 -8.15
C SER A 26 -1.75 1.21 -6.76
N PHE A 27 -2.31 2.39 -6.51
CA PHE A 27 -2.97 2.72 -5.25
C PHE A 27 -4.14 1.77 -4.96
N ASN A 28 -5.03 1.55 -5.93
CA ASN A 28 -6.16 0.64 -5.77
C ASN A 28 -5.69 -0.80 -5.49
N ILE A 29 -4.68 -1.28 -6.20
CA ILE A 29 -4.11 -2.62 -5.97
C ILE A 29 -3.53 -2.73 -4.56
N ILE A 30 -2.74 -1.74 -4.11
CA ILE A 30 -2.16 -1.73 -2.76
C ILE A 30 -3.26 -1.75 -1.71
N ARG A 31 -4.28 -0.88 -1.86
CA ARG A 31 -5.41 -0.80 -0.93
C ARG A 31 -6.15 -2.12 -0.80
N ASP A 32 -6.50 -2.74 -1.93
CA ASP A 32 -7.28 -3.97 -1.94
C ASP A 32 -6.46 -5.17 -1.46
N SER A 33 -5.19 -5.24 -1.86
CA SER A 33 -4.24 -6.25 -1.37
C SER A 33 -4.01 -6.13 0.14
N ALA A 34 -3.86 -4.90 0.64
CA ALA A 34 -3.68 -4.62 2.04
C ALA A 34 -4.92 -5.03 2.87
N LYS A 35 -6.14 -4.71 2.40
CA LYS A 35 -7.40 -5.14 3.04
C LYS A 35 -7.49 -6.67 3.11
N LYS A 36 -7.18 -7.35 2.02
CA LYS A 36 -7.19 -8.81 1.95
C LYS A 36 -6.17 -9.40 2.92
N SER A 37 -4.94 -8.90 2.90
CA SER A 37 -3.87 -9.37 3.80
C SER A 37 -4.25 -9.16 5.28
N LEU A 38 -4.87 -8.03 5.61
CA LEU A 38 -5.35 -7.76 6.96
C LEU A 38 -6.39 -8.78 7.40
N TYR A 39 -7.38 -9.07 6.57
CA TYR A 39 -8.40 -10.07 6.84
C TYR A 39 -7.80 -11.47 7.05
N GLU A 40 -6.92 -11.90 6.15
CA GLU A 40 -6.25 -13.20 6.24
C GLU A 40 -5.36 -13.30 7.49
N ASN A 41 -4.65 -12.23 7.83
CA ASN A 41 -3.82 -12.19 9.03
C ASN A 41 -4.64 -12.35 10.32
N VAL A 42 -5.77 -11.63 10.42
CA VAL A 42 -6.66 -11.74 11.60
C VAL A 42 -7.26 -13.13 11.71
N GLN A 43 -7.67 -13.72 10.58
CA GLN A 43 -8.23 -15.08 10.52
C GLN A 43 -7.20 -16.14 10.94
N ASN A 44 -5.96 -16.03 10.44
CA ASN A 44 -4.89 -16.93 10.80
C ASN A 44 -4.49 -16.75 12.28
N SER A 45 -4.46 -15.52 12.76
CA SER A 45 -4.13 -15.22 14.15
C SER A 45 -5.16 -15.81 15.12
N VAL A 46 -6.45 -15.62 14.87
CA VAL A 46 -7.49 -16.16 15.76
C VAL A 46 -7.46 -17.69 15.79
N SER A 47 -7.19 -18.33 14.65
CA SER A 47 -7.06 -19.80 14.57
C SER A 47 -5.83 -20.28 15.33
N SER A 48 -4.69 -19.61 15.18
CA SER A 48 -3.44 -19.94 15.89
C SER A 48 -3.59 -19.77 17.41
N ILE A 49 -4.21 -18.69 17.87
CA ILE A 49 -4.42 -18.45 19.30
C ILE A 49 -5.41 -19.47 19.89
N SER A 50 -6.48 -19.79 19.16
CA SER A 50 -7.43 -20.83 19.55
C SER A 50 -6.75 -22.18 19.74
N LEU A 51 -5.88 -22.59 18.80
CA LEU A 51 -5.08 -23.82 18.92
C LEU A 51 -4.09 -23.75 20.08
N SER A 52 -3.46 -22.59 20.30
CA SER A 52 -2.52 -22.41 21.41
C SER A 52 -3.20 -22.59 22.77
N ILE A 53 -4.41 -22.07 22.92
CA ILE A 53 -5.21 -22.28 24.15
C ILE A 53 -5.59 -23.75 24.33
N THR A 54 -6.06 -24.39 23.26
CA THR A 54 -6.42 -25.83 23.33
C THR A 54 -5.22 -26.69 23.77
N ASN A 55 -4.01 -26.34 23.33
CA ASN A 55 -2.78 -27.08 23.66
C ASN A 55 -2.21 -26.72 25.04
N ALA A 56 -2.30 -25.46 25.48
CA ALA A 56 -1.74 -25.02 26.76
C ALA A 56 -2.60 -25.39 27.98
N GLY A 57 -3.87 -25.66 27.76
CA GLY A 57 -4.86 -25.91 28.78
C GLY A 57 -6.04 -24.95 28.70
N THR A 58 -7.20 -25.49 29.07
CA THR A 58 -8.49 -24.76 28.92
C THR A 58 -9.01 -24.19 30.24
N ASP A 59 -8.17 -24.16 31.28
CA ASP A 59 -8.47 -23.48 32.54
C ASP A 59 -8.32 -21.96 32.38
N ALA A 60 -9.02 -21.20 33.21
CA ALA A 60 -9.07 -19.74 33.11
C ALA A 60 -7.70 -19.06 33.19
N SER A 61 -6.74 -19.64 33.92
CA SER A 61 -5.37 -19.11 34.05
C SER A 61 -4.58 -19.29 32.79
N SER A 62 -4.62 -20.48 32.18
CA SER A 62 -3.96 -20.80 30.92
C SER A 62 -4.51 -19.96 29.77
N ILE A 63 -5.83 -19.80 29.69
CA ILE A 63 -6.48 -18.93 28.68
C ILE A 63 -5.95 -17.49 28.81
N LYS A 64 -5.98 -16.90 30.01
CA LYS A 64 -5.46 -15.54 30.23
C LYS A 64 -4.00 -15.38 29.85
N THR A 65 -3.16 -16.36 30.21
CA THR A 65 -1.72 -16.33 29.91
C THR A 65 -1.48 -16.35 28.41
N VAL A 66 -2.16 -17.23 27.66
CA VAL A 66 -2.02 -17.31 26.20
C VAL A 66 -2.54 -16.03 25.54
N LEU A 67 -3.68 -15.48 26.00
CA LEU A 67 -4.24 -14.24 25.42
C LEU A 67 -3.30 -13.06 25.64
N ASN A 68 -2.75 -12.88 26.85
CA ASN A 68 -1.79 -11.82 27.14
C ASN A 68 -0.52 -11.98 26.32
N ALA A 69 0.08 -13.16 26.31
CA ALA A 69 1.29 -13.42 25.52
C ALA A 69 1.06 -13.19 24.01
N SER A 70 -0.11 -13.57 23.51
CA SER A 70 -0.47 -13.33 22.11
C SER A 70 -0.67 -11.84 21.84
N PHE A 71 -1.31 -11.11 22.74
CA PHE A 71 -1.54 -9.68 22.63
C PHE A 71 -0.21 -8.90 22.63
N ASP A 72 0.70 -9.22 23.55
CA ASP A 72 2.01 -8.56 23.67
C ASP A 72 2.91 -8.77 22.44
N ASN A 73 2.78 -9.92 21.78
CA ASN A 73 3.57 -10.28 20.60
C ASN A 73 2.89 -9.95 19.27
N GLY A 74 1.63 -9.52 19.28
CA GLY A 74 0.83 -9.26 18.07
C GLY A 74 0.47 -7.81 17.85
N ASN A 75 -0.04 -7.53 16.66
CA ASN A 75 -0.51 -6.20 16.26
C ASN A 75 -2.04 -6.11 16.44
N TYR A 76 -2.51 -6.27 17.66
CA TYR A 76 -3.92 -6.27 17.98
C TYR A 76 -4.34 -4.98 18.70
N GLU A 77 -5.52 -4.48 18.38
CA GLU A 77 -6.17 -3.41 19.13
C GLU A 77 -6.82 -3.99 20.39
N LYS A 78 -7.43 -5.19 20.22
CA LYS A 78 -8.18 -5.85 21.30
C LYS A 78 -8.30 -7.35 21.02
N ILE A 79 -8.24 -8.16 22.08
CA ILE A 79 -8.62 -9.57 22.07
C ILE A 79 -9.67 -9.79 23.16
N VAL A 80 -10.77 -10.44 22.79
CA VAL A 80 -11.89 -10.73 23.71
C VAL A 80 -12.14 -12.23 23.73
N PHE A 81 -12.27 -12.80 24.94
CA PHE A 81 -12.78 -14.14 25.16
C PHE A 81 -14.18 -14.08 25.73
N LYS A 82 -15.11 -14.74 25.07
CA LYS A 82 -16.53 -14.83 25.46
C LYS A 82 -16.88 -16.27 25.79
N ASP A 83 -17.75 -16.46 26.76
CA ASP A 83 -18.31 -17.76 27.08
C ASP A 83 -19.32 -18.24 26.01
N VAL A 84 -19.91 -19.42 26.23
CA VAL A 84 -20.94 -19.97 25.34
C VAL A 84 -22.23 -19.14 25.29
N TYR A 85 -22.44 -18.26 26.26
CA TYR A 85 -23.58 -17.35 26.36
C TYR A 85 -23.26 -15.94 25.82
N GLU A 86 -22.10 -15.78 25.14
CA GLU A 86 -21.59 -14.52 24.60
C GLU A 86 -21.24 -13.45 25.69
N ASN A 87 -21.12 -13.83 26.97
CA ASN A 87 -20.64 -12.94 28.00
C ASN A 87 -19.12 -12.78 27.92
N ILE A 88 -18.61 -11.56 28.07
CA ILE A 88 -17.18 -11.29 28.08
C ILE A 88 -16.59 -11.83 29.39
N VAL A 89 -15.75 -12.85 29.27
CA VAL A 89 -15.02 -13.47 30.41
C VAL A 89 -13.67 -12.80 30.60
N TYR A 90 -13.01 -12.44 29.49
CA TYR A 90 -11.72 -11.77 29.52
C TYR A 90 -11.55 -10.87 28.31
N GLU A 91 -10.93 -9.71 28.55
CA GLU A 91 -10.60 -8.74 27.52
C GLU A 91 -9.21 -8.17 27.80
N VAL A 92 -8.38 -8.12 26.78
CA VAL A 92 -7.13 -7.35 26.76
C VAL A 92 -7.18 -6.39 25.59
N LYS A 93 -6.86 -5.14 25.86
CA LYS A 93 -6.90 -4.07 24.85
C LYS A 93 -5.70 -3.15 25.01
N LYS A 94 -5.31 -2.55 23.91
CA LYS A 94 -4.27 -1.53 23.88
C LYS A 94 -4.78 -0.27 24.60
N GLU A 95 -4.01 0.21 25.59
CA GLU A 95 -4.25 1.55 26.11
C GLU A 95 -4.01 2.53 24.96
N LYS A 96 -4.94 3.48 24.75
CA LYS A 96 -4.81 4.51 23.73
C LYS A 96 -3.55 5.33 24.02
N GLU A 97 -2.44 4.94 23.45
CA GLU A 97 -1.32 5.85 23.31
C GLU A 97 -1.74 6.96 22.33
N ILE A 98 -1.64 8.20 22.78
CA ILE A 98 -1.71 9.40 21.92
C ILE A 98 -0.40 9.42 21.12
N ASN A 99 -0.16 8.40 20.31
CA ASN A 99 1.00 8.35 19.42
C ASN A 99 0.66 9.11 18.16
N GLN A 100 1.50 10.09 17.86
CA GLN A 100 1.48 10.86 16.64
C GLN A 100 1.52 9.89 15.46
N ASP A 101 0.35 9.62 14.92
CA ASP A 101 0.24 8.86 13.67
C ASP A 101 0.96 9.65 12.57
N ASN A 102 2.11 9.12 12.14
CA ASN A 102 2.85 9.65 10.98
C ASN A 102 2.07 9.48 9.66
N THR A 103 0.84 9.00 9.74
CA THR A 103 -0.01 8.77 8.57
C THR A 103 -0.90 9.99 8.32
N PRO A 104 -0.81 10.62 7.13
CA PRO A 104 -1.63 11.77 6.81
C PRO A 104 -3.12 11.46 6.82
N LYS A 105 -3.94 12.36 7.35
CA LYS A 105 -5.40 12.20 7.46
C LYS A 105 -6.06 11.91 6.10
N TRP A 106 -5.62 12.61 5.04
CA TRP A 106 -6.14 12.37 3.69
C TRP A 106 -5.96 10.92 3.22
N PHE A 107 -4.85 10.27 3.63
CA PHE A 107 -4.59 8.89 3.27
C PHE A 107 -5.52 7.93 4.02
N ILE A 108 -5.74 8.17 5.32
CA ILE A 108 -6.67 7.41 6.15
C ILE A 108 -8.10 7.48 5.57
N GLU A 109 -8.56 8.68 5.21
CA GLU A 109 -9.87 8.89 4.59
C GLU A 109 -9.99 8.21 3.22
N LEU A 110 -8.93 8.24 2.42
CA LEU A 110 -8.91 7.64 1.08
C LEU A 110 -8.90 6.11 1.12
N VAL A 111 -8.15 5.52 2.05
CA VAL A 111 -8.06 4.06 2.21
C VAL A 111 -9.31 3.51 2.88
N ASN A 112 -9.87 4.21 3.85
CA ASN A 112 -11.12 3.96 4.57
C ASN A 112 -11.36 2.47 4.87
N ILE A 113 -10.69 1.95 5.90
CA ILE A 113 -10.81 0.57 6.33
C ILE A 113 -11.72 0.49 7.54
N ASN A 114 -12.77 -0.31 7.41
CA ASN A 114 -13.61 -0.69 8.53
C ASN A 114 -12.83 -1.54 9.52
N GLU A 115 -13.27 -1.58 10.76
CA GLU A 115 -12.76 -2.49 11.77
C GLU A 115 -12.88 -3.95 11.26
N ILE A 116 -11.77 -4.67 11.28
CA ILE A 116 -11.74 -6.08 10.88
C ILE A 116 -11.52 -6.91 12.12
N SER A 117 -12.46 -7.79 12.40
CA SER A 117 -12.35 -8.80 13.45
C SER A 117 -12.50 -10.20 12.88
N ALA A 118 -11.94 -11.17 13.59
CA ALA A 118 -12.17 -12.57 13.32
C ALA A 118 -12.51 -13.30 14.61
N LYS A 119 -13.33 -14.35 14.49
CA LYS A 119 -13.83 -15.14 15.59
C LYS A 119 -13.44 -16.60 15.40
N SER A 120 -13.02 -17.25 16.47
CA SER A 120 -12.76 -18.68 16.52
C SER A 120 -13.31 -19.30 17.80
N THR A 121 -13.83 -20.51 17.68
CA THR A 121 -14.36 -21.25 18.81
C THR A 121 -13.25 -22.01 19.52
N ILE A 122 -13.24 -21.96 20.86
CA ILE A 122 -12.38 -22.78 21.71
C ILE A 122 -13.18 -23.96 22.21
N SER A 123 -12.62 -25.16 22.05
CA SER A 123 -13.20 -26.40 22.56
C SER A 123 -12.15 -27.24 23.28
N ASN A 124 -12.59 -28.01 24.27
CA ASN A 124 -11.81 -29.05 24.91
C ASN A 124 -12.44 -30.39 24.56
N GLY A 125 -11.96 -31.00 23.46
CA GLY A 125 -12.56 -32.20 22.92
C GLY A 125 -14.00 -31.94 22.43
N TRP A 126 -14.98 -32.51 23.14
CA TRP A 126 -16.41 -32.36 22.80
C TRP A 126 -17.10 -31.15 23.40
N ASN A 127 -16.46 -30.46 24.35
CA ASN A 127 -17.07 -29.33 25.04
C ASN A 127 -16.61 -28.00 24.43
N ILE A 128 -17.54 -27.20 23.97
CA ILE A 128 -17.30 -25.82 23.58
C ILE A 128 -17.19 -24.98 24.85
N LEU A 129 -16.08 -24.23 24.98
CA LEU A 129 -15.79 -23.35 26.12
C LEU A 129 -16.20 -21.90 25.87
N GLY A 130 -16.19 -21.50 24.60
CA GLY A 130 -16.50 -20.15 24.20
C GLY A 130 -15.86 -19.76 22.88
N ASN A 131 -15.78 -18.47 22.66
CA ASN A 131 -15.27 -17.88 21.43
C ASN A 131 -14.19 -16.83 21.72
N ILE A 132 -13.15 -16.82 20.90
CA ILE A 132 -12.20 -15.70 20.86
C ILE A 132 -12.57 -14.81 19.71
N GLU A 133 -12.51 -13.51 19.93
CA GLU A 133 -12.66 -12.48 18.91
C GLU A 133 -11.44 -11.55 18.96
N ILE A 134 -10.79 -11.36 17.84
CA ILE A 134 -9.58 -10.55 17.70
C ILE A 134 -9.87 -9.36 16.80
N TYR A 135 -9.43 -8.19 17.24
CA TYR A 135 -9.50 -6.93 16.50
C TYR A 135 -8.09 -6.46 16.19
N ASN A 136 -7.81 -6.21 14.93
CA ASN A 136 -6.49 -5.78 14.50
C ASN A 136 -6.26 -4.27 14.73
N ASP A 137 -5.02 -3.89 15.02
CA ASP A 137 -4.64 -2.48 15.16
C ASP A 137 -4.63 -1.79 13.81
N ARG A 138 -5.62 -0.94 13.58
CA ARG A 138 -5.78 -0.17 12.34
C ARG A 138 -4.67 0.84 12.12
N ASN A 139 -4.09 1.39 13.18
CA ASN A 139 -3.06 2.42 13.07
C ASN A 139 -1.79 1.84 12.47
N ILE A 140 -1.36 0.67 12.95
CA ILE A 140 -0.20 -0.04 12.39
C ILE A 140 -0.45 -0.38 10.92
N PHE A 141 -1.65 -0.80 10.59
CA PHE A 141 -2.02 -1.11 9.22
C PHE A 141 -1.95 0.13 8.30
N TYR A 142 -2.51 1.27 8.72
CA TYR A 142 -2.42 2.52 7.97
C TYR A 142 -0.97 2.96 7.77
N GLN A 143 -0.14 2.89 8.81
CA GLN A 143 1.28 3.23 8.74
C GLN A 143 2.04 2.35 7.73
N GLN A 144 1.84 1.03 7.79
CA GLN A 144 2.48 0.10 6.85
C GLN A 144 2.03 0.35 5.41
N THR A 145 0.72 0.48 5.19
CA THR A 145 0.16 0.73 3.85
C THR A 145 0.63 2.07 3.29
N TYR A 146 0.69 3.12 4.12
CA TYR A 146 1.21 4.43 3.74
C TYR A 146 2.71 4.38 3.39
N SER A 147 3.50 3.64 4.16
CA SER A 147 4.93 3.46 3.87
C SER A 147 5.16 2.77 2.53
N ILE A 148 4.41 1.72 2.23
CA ILE A 148 4.46 1.02 0.93
C ILE A 148 4.07 1.99 -0.20
N PHE A 149 2.96 2.70 -0.05
CA PHE A 149 2.48 3.68 -1.03
C PHE A 149 3.51 4.80 -1.27
N LYS A 150 4.05 5.38 -0.20
CA LYS A 150 5.08 6.42 -0.29
C LYS A 150 6.32 5.95 -1.05
N ASN A 151 6.82 4.76 -0.73
CA ASN A 151 7.99 4.18 -1.39
C ASN A 151 7.71 3.91 -2.87
N LEU A 152 6.51 3.42 -3.21
CA LEU A 152 6.09 3.20 -4.59
C LEU A 152 6.05 4.52 -5.37
N VAL A 153 5.40 5.54 -4.83
CA VAL A 153 5.32 6.87 -5.48
C VAL A 153 6.72 7.46 -5.67
N PHE A 154 7.58 7.36 -4.67
CA PHE A 154 8.96 7.84 -4.76
C PHE A 154 9.75 7.11 -5.86
N SER A 155 9.63 5.79 -5.95
CA SER A 155 10.26 4.96 -6.99
C SER A 155 9.76 5.32 -8.39
N LEU A 156 8.45 5.46 -8.55
CA LEU A 156 7.84 5.87 -9.82
C LEU A 156 8.29 7.28 -10.25
N LEU A 157 8.35 8.22 -9.30
CA LEU A 157 8.77 9.59 -9.57
C LEU A 157 10.24 9.65 -9.99
N THR A 158 11.11 8.89 -9.31
CA THR A 158 12.52 8.78 -9.67
C THR A 158 12.69 8.19 -11.08
N SER A 159 11.95 7.12 -11.40
CA SER A 159 11.95 6.50 -12.71
C SER A 159 11.43 7.45 -13.80
N PHE A 160 10.39 8.23 -13.50
CA PHE A 160 9.85 9.22 -14.42
C PHE A 160 10.85 10.34 -14.73
N ILE A 161 11.52 10.89 -13.72
CA ILE A 161 12.56 11.92 -13.90
C ILE A 161 13.70 11.38 -14.78
N LEU A 162 14.17 10.16 -14.49
CA LEU A 162 15.24 9.51 -15.25
C LEU A 162 14.83 9.32 -16.73
N LEU A 163 13.60 8.88 -16.98
CA LEU A 163 13.06 8.72 -18.33
C LEU A 163 13.02 10.04 -19.07
N VAL A 164 12.55 11.12 -18.44
CA VAL A 164 12.50 12.47 -19.06
C VAL A 164 13.91 12.96 -19.40
N VAL A 165 14.89 12.74 -18.52
CA VAL A 165 16.30 13.09 -18.76
C VAL A 165 16.87 12.33 -19.96
N ILE A 166 16.63 11.00 -20.02
CA ILE A 166 17.07 10.16 -21.15
C ILE A 166 16.46 10.66 -22.45
N LEU A 167 15.16 10.91 -22.47
CA LEU A 167 14.47 11.42 -23.65
C LEU A 167 15.01 12.77 -24.11
N PHE A 168 15.30 13.67 -23.18
CA PHE A 168 15.90 14.96 -23.50
C PHE A 168 17.24 14.79 -24.22
N PHE A 169 18.11 13.89 -23.74
CA PHE A 169 19.40 13.61 -24.39
C PHE A 169 19.23 12.93 -25.75
N LEU A 170 18.35 11.93 -25.86
CA LEU A 170 18.06 11.23 -27.12
C LEU A 170 17.55 12.21 -28.17
N PHE A 171 16.59 13.06 -27.85
CA PHE A 171 16.08 14.04 -28.80
C PHE A 171 17.12 15.07 -29.20
N LYS A 172 17.92 15.55 -28.25
CA LYS A 172 19.03 16.48 -28.58
C LYS A 172 20.03 15.84 -29.54
N TYR A 173 20.32 14.55 -29.37
CA TYR A 173 21.30 13.84 -30.20
C TYR A 173 20.73 13.47 -31.57
N ILE A 174 19.48 13.05 -31.67
CA ILE A 174 18.86 12.61 -32.93
C ILE A 174 18.37 13.78 -33.77
N LEU A 175 17.81 14.83 -33.18
CA LEU A 175 17.20 15.93 -33.93
C LEU A 175 18.21 17.01 -34.35
N LYS A 176 19.38 17.09 -33.71
CA LYS A 176 20.45 18.03 -34.09
C LYS A 176 20.93 17.82 -35.52
N PRO A 177 21.22 16.59 -36.00
CA PRO A 177 21.60 16.38 -37.41
C PRO A 177 20.47 16.66 -38.39
N LEU A 178 19.19 16.45 -38.03
CA LEU A 178 18.02 16.77 -38.86
C LEU A 178 17.86 18.27 -39.13
N GLU A 179 18.13 19.13 -38.13
CA GLU A 179 18.15 20.60 -38.32
C GLU A 179 19.28 21.03 -39.28
N THR A 180 20.41 20.34 -39.26
CA THR A 180 21.53 20.62 -40.14
C THR A 180 21.19 20.21 -41.59
N ILE A 181 20.53 19.06 -41.78
CA ILE A 181 20.08 18.61 -43.13
C ILE A 181 19.01 19.57 -43.67
N LYS A 182 18.07 20.02 -42.83
CA LYS A 182 17.07 21.00 -43.26
C LYS A 182 17.72 22.32 -43.70
N LYS A 183 18.69 22.86 -42.95
CA LYS A 183 19.44 24.08 -43.32
C LYS A 183 20.22 23.90 -44.63
N GLN A 184 20.80 22.72 -44.85
CA GLN A 184 21.49 22.40 -46.12
C GLN A 184 20.50 22.34 -47.27
N ALA A 185 19.33 21.72 -47.12
CA ALA A 185 18.29 21.69 -48.13
C ALA A 185 17.75 23.10 -48.45
N ASP A 186 17.49 23.93 -47.41
CA ASP A 186 17.06 25.31 -47.61
C ASP A 186 18.14 26.18 -48.32
N SER A 187 19.44 25.92 -48.05
CA SER A 187 20.53 26.65 -48.71
C SER A 187 20.71 26.26 -50.17
N VAL A 188 20.52 24.99 -50.51
CA VAL A 188 20.53 24.48 -51.89
C VAL A 188 19.34 25.04 -52.67
N MET A 189 18.18 25.05 -52.10
CA MET A 189 16.96 25.61 -52.71
C MET A 189 17.06 27.12 -52.98
N ASN A 190 17.68 27.87 -52.06
CA ASN A 190 17.91 29.31 -52.26
C ASN A 190 19.03 29.62 -53.24
N ASN A 191 20.02 28.73 -53.46
CA ASN A 191 21.06 28.94 -54.45
C ASN A 191 20.62 28.54 -55.87
N GLU A 192 19.68 27.62 -56.05
CA GLU A 192 19.11 27.32 -57.38
C GLU A 192 18.23 28.44 -57.91
N PHE A 193 17.67 29.31 -57.09
CA PHE A 193 16.89 30.48 -57.50
C PHE A 193 17.73 31.74 -57.87
N ILE A 194 19.05 31.68 -57.70
CA ILE A 194 19.97 32.80 -58.07
C ILE A 194 20.64 32.57 -59.42
N LEU A 195 20.38 31.45 -60.09
CA LEU A 195 20.98 31.10 -61.39
C LEU A 195 20.01 31.17 -62.59
N GLU A 196 18.87 31.78 -62.45
CA GLU A 196 18.01 32.29 -63.54
C GLU A 196 17.95 33.83 -63.50
#